data_d013e6ec0f0dacd671830a5d7df821f2
#
_entry.id   d013e6ec0f0dacd671830a5d7df821f2
#
_cell.length_a   1.000
_cell.length_b   1.000
_cell.length_c   1.000
_cell.angle_alpha   90.00
_cell.angle_beta   90.00
_cell.angle_gamma   90.00
#
_symmetry.space_group_name_H-M   'P 1'
#
loop_
_entity.id
_entity.type
_entity.pdbx_description
1 polymer ?
#
loop_
_entity_poly.entity_id
_entity_poly.type
_entity_poly.pdbx_seq_one_letter_code
_entity_poly.pdbx_strand_id
1 'polypeptide(L)'
;MSIRFWVVAVLALCCASAAVAEPNAHELWVNVGGFSSHFNSSKNYNENNAGIGVEYRVSPQTSVMAGSYYNSIRHTTTYAAVNWQPYLLGNVKMGVALGMMDGYPSIVRGGTFFAALPLVTYEGKKLGVNLGIIPDMAKVNGAFVVQFKFRVY
;
A
#
# COMPACT_ATOMS: atom_id res chain seq x y z
N MET A 1 -7.10 -5.61 -25.23
CA MET A 1 -6.15 -6.60 -24.63
C MET A 1 -6.15 -6.30 -23.14
N SER A 2 -6.74 -7.19 -22.35
CA SER A 2 -7.19 -6.85 -20.99
C SER A 2 -6.02 -6.87 -19.98
N ILE A 3 -6.02 -5.88 -19.08
CA ILE A 3 -5.13 -5.70 -17.92
C ILE A 3 -4.95 -6.99 -17.07
N ARG A 4 -5.85 -7.96 -17.22
CA ARG A 4 -5.82 -9.25 -16.50
C ARG A 4 -4.55 -10.08 -16.74
N PHE A 5 -3.86 -9.92 -17.87
CA PHE A 5 -2.63 -10.65 -18.18
C PHE A 5 -1.38 -10.06 -17.49
N TRP A 6 -1.36 -8.78 -17.19
CA TRP A 6 -0.19 -8.12 -16.60
C TRP A 6 -0.06 -8.38 -15.09
N VAL A 7 -1.18 -8.55 -14.39
CA VAL A 7 -1.16 -8.86 -12.95
C VAL A 7 -0.57 -10.25 -12.69
N VAL A 8 -0.87 -11.22 -13.56
CA VAL A 8 -0.33 -12.57 -13.45
C VAL A 8 1.17 -12.61 -13.80
N ALA A 9 1.61 -11.79 -14.76
CA ALA A 9 3.01 -11.72 -15.14
C ALA A 9 3.91 -11.09 -14.05
N VAL A 10 3.40 -10.10 -13.32
CA VAL A 10 4.13 -9.48 -12.19
C VAL A 10 4.28 -10.46 -11.02
N LEU A 11 3.26 -11.28 -10.74
CA LEU A 11 3.37 -12.34 -9.73
C LEU A 11 4.36 -13.45 -10.12
N ALA A 12 4.45 -13.79 -11.39
CA ALA A 12 5.34 -14.87 -11.87
C ALA A 12 6.84 -14.46 -11.87
N LEU A 13 7.16 -13.18 -12.00
CA LEU A 13 8.54 -12.68 -11.96
C LEU A 13 9.14 -12.63 -10.55
N CYS A 14 8.32 -12.70 -9.51
CA CYS A 14 8.76 -12.70 -8.12
C CYS A 14 9.32 -14.04 -7.61
N CYS A 15 9.22 -15.12 -8.39
CA CYS A 15 9.67 -16.46 -8.00
C CYS A 15 11.15 -16.75 -8.32
N ALA A 16 11.91 -15.81 -8.88
CA ALA A 16 13.35 -15.99 -9.12
C ALA A 16 14.11 -15.80 -7.80
N SER A 17 14.54 -16.92 -7.24
CA SER A 17 15.50 -17.14 -6.15
C SER A 17 16.27 -15.88 -5.66
N ALA A 18 15.66 -15.15 -4.74
CA ALA A 18 16.39 -14.18 -3.93
C ALA A 18 16.83 -14.87 -2.63
N ALA A 19 18.11 -14.73 -2.30
CA ALA A 19 18.57 -15.07 -0.96
C ALA A 19 17.68 -14.35 0.05
N VAL A 20 17.03 -15.13 0.91
CA VAL A 20 16.12 -14.64 1.93
C VAL A 20 16.93 -13.83 2.92
N ALA A 21 16.96 -12.52 2.78
CA ALA A 21 17.42 -11.64 3.84
C ALA A 21 16.28 -11.54 4.85
N GLU A 22 16.51 -11.98 6.08
CA GLU A 22 15.55 -11.72 7.16
C GLU A 22 15.29 -10.22 7.25
N PRO A 23 14.02 -9.80 7.39
CA PRO A 23 13.73 -8.38 7.53
C PRO A 23 14.35 -7.88 8.83
N ASN A 24 15.29 -6.97 8.70
CA ASN A 24 15.93 -6.34 9.85
C ASN A 24 14.99 -5.30 10.47
N ALA A 25 15.00 -5.19 11.79
CA ALA A 25 14.49 -4.02 12.47
C ALA A 25 15.34 -2.79 12.09
N HIS A 26 14.78 -1.59 12.23
CA HIS A 26 15.45 -0.31 11.98
C HIS A 26 15.75 0.01 10.51
N GLU A 27 14.96 -0.51 9.59
CA GLU A 27 15.00 -0.07 8.19
C GLU A 27 14.14 1.15 7.96
N LEU A 28 14.64 2.09 7.18
CA LEU A 28 13.89 3.27 6.72
C LEU A 28 13.59 3.13 5.23
N TRP A 29 12.31 3.25 4.89
CA TRP A 29 11.81 3.22 3.52
C TRP A 29 11.15 4.54 3.17
N VAL A 30 11.34 5.00 1.96
CA VAL A 30 10.58 6.10 1.36
C VAL A 30 9.51 5.49 0.47
N ASN A 31 8.25 5.76 0.79
CA ASN A 31 7.10 5.39 -0.02
C ASN A 31 6.92 6.47 -1.09
N VAL A 32 6.90 6.08 -2.34
CA VAL A 32 6.52 6.94 -3.45
C VAL A 32 5.13 6.53 -3.93
N GLY A 33 4.45 7.39 -4.67
CA GLY A 33 3.10 7.15 -5.12
C GLY A 33 2.88 5.77 -5.76
N GLY A 34 1.70 5.53 -6.19
CA GLY A 34 1.30 4.26 -6.74
C GLY A 34 0.07 4.37 -7.61
N PHE A 35 -0.62 3.28 -7.73
CA PHE A 35 -1.80 3.15 -8.58
C PHE A 35 -2.93 2.47 -7.82
N SER A 36 -4.15 2.82 -8.15
CA SER A 36 -5.35 2.09 -7.73
C SER A 36 -6.13 1.61 -8.96
N SER A 37 -6.84 0.51 -8.82
CA SER A 37 -7.77 0.02 -9.83
C SER A 37 -9.08 -0.32 -9.15
N HIS A 38 -10.12 0.47 -9.44
CA HIS A 38 -11.41 0.35 -8.78
C HIS A 38 -12.28 -0.72 -9.45
N PHE A 39 -13.05 -1.45 -8.66
CA PHE A 39 -13.95 -2.49 -9.15
C PHE A 39 -15.09 -1.91 -9.97
N ASN A 40 -15.51 -0.68 -9.65
CA ASN A 40 -16.52 0.05 -10.41
C ASN A 40 -15.85 1.14 -11.28
N SER A 41 -15.62 0.84 -12.55
CA SER A 41 -15.01 1.76 -13.52
C SER A 41 -15.91 2.91 -13.97
N SER A 42 -17.22 2.86 -13.69
CA SER A 42 -18.17 3.88 -14.16
C SER A 42 -18.02 5.24 -13.48
N LYS A 43 -17.33 5.30 -12.33
CA LYS A 43 -17.21 6.53 -11.52
C LYS A 43 -16.01 7.41 -11.85
N ASN A 44 -15.24 7.10 -12.90
CA ASN A 44 -14.11 7.89 -13.36
C ASN A 44 -13.16 8.34 -12.23
N TYR A 45 -12.76 7.40 -11.39
CA TYR A 45 -11.78 7.64 -10.34
C TYR A 45 -10.40 7.98 -10.89
N ASN A 46 -9.64 8.79 -10.15
CA ASN A 46 -8.22 8.93 -10.38
C ASN A 46 -7.51 7.65 -9.93
N GLU A 47 -6.83 6.98 -10.84
CA GLU A 47 -6.10 5.74 -10.57
C GLU A 47 -4.58 5.98 -10.42
N ASN A 48 -4.11 7.21 -10.70
CA ASN A 48 -2.74 7.61 -10.46
C ASN A 48 -2.63 8.34 -9.12
N ASN A 49 -2.10 7.65 -8.12
CA ASN A 49 -2.03 8.12 -6.74
C ASN A 49 -0.61 8.60 -6.42
N ALA A 50 -0.18 9.68 -7.08
CA ALA A 50 1.10 10.31 -6.81
C ALA A 50 1.19 10.76 -5.34
N GLY A 51 2.32 10.47 -4.69
CA GLY A 51 2.49 10.80 -3.28
C GLY A 51 3.88 10.51 -2.76
N ILE A 52 4.10 10.85 -1.51
CA ILE A 52 5.35 10.58 -0.80
C ILE A 52 5.04 10.25 0.66
N GLY A 53 5.82 9.37 1.24
CA GLY A 53 5.73 9.01 2.64
C GLY A 53 7.01 8.35 3.14
N VAL A 54 7.02 8.07 4.41
CA VAL A 54 8.09 7.35 5.08
C VAL A 54 7.51 6.15 5.82
N GLU A 55 8.28 5.09 5.88
CA GLU A 55 7.95 3.89 6.64
C GLU A 55 9.20 3.47 7.42
N TYR A 56 9.09 3.38 8.74
CA TYR A 56 10.15 2.93 9.61
C TYR A 56 9.80 1.58 10.24
N ARG A 57 10.67 0.60 10.05
CA ARG A 57 10.51 -0.73 10.58
C ARG A 57 10.96 -0.80 12.04
N VAL A 58 10.04 -1.07 12.93
CA VAL A 58 10.30 -1.20 14.37
C VAL A 58 10.57 -2.64 14.80
N SER A 59 10.06 -3.61 14.04
CA SER A 59 10.34 -5.05 14.22
C SER A 59 10.21 -5.77 12.88
N PRO A 60 10.63 -7.03 12.74
CA PRO A 60 10.45 -7.80 11.50
C PRO A 60 9.02 -7.80 10.96
N GLN A 61 8.01 -7.76 11.86
CA GLN A 61 6.59 -7.81 11.50
C GLN A 61 5.89 -6.45 11.52
N THR A 62 6.53 -5.40 12.05
CA THR A 62 5.85 -4.13 12.33
C THR A 62 6.62 -2.94 11.82
N SER A 63 5.95 -2.06 11.12
CA SER A 63 6.47 -0.74 10.78
C SER A 63 5.44 0.35 11.08
N VAL A 64 5.93 1.56 11.29
CA VAL A 64 5.11 2.79 11.36
C VAL A 64 5.32 3.56 10.08
N MET A 65 4.25 4.15 9.56
CA MET A 65 4.29 4.87 8.29
C MET A 65 3.45 6.13 8.34
N ALA A 66 3.89 7.14 7.62
CA ALA A 66 3.15 8.39 7.43
C ALA A 66 3.46 8.98 6.07
N GLY A 67 2.51 9.70 5.50
CA GLY A 67 2.71 10.30 4.19
C GLY A 67 1.49 11.04 3.68
N SER A 68 1.59 11.46 2.43
CA SER A 68 0.50 12.13 1.72
C SER A 68 0.47 11.68 0.26
N TYR A 69 -0.72 11.56 -0.30
CA TYR A 69 -0.91 11.19 -1.70
C TYR A 69 -2.17 11.81 -2.29
N TYR A 70 -2.21 11.91 -3.61
CA TYR A 70 -3.39 12.34 -4.37
C TYR A 70 -4.32 11.15 -4.56
N ASN A 71 -5.50 11.21 -3.96
CA ASN A 71 -6.41 10.07 -3.85
C ASN A 71 -7.31 9.88 -5.08
N SER A 72 -8.11 8.83 -5.07
CA SER A 72 -9.00 8.46 -6.18
C SER A 72 -10.13 9.45 -6.45
N ILE A 73 -10.48 10.29 -5.51
CA ILE A 73 -11.50 11.35 -5.68
C ILE A 73 -10.87 12.74 -5.92
N ARG A 74 -9.60 12.78 -6.29
CA ARG A 74 -8.83 13.99 -6.64
C ARG A 74 -8.65 14.98 -5.48
N HIS A 75 -8.53 14.47 -4.26
CA HIS A 75 -8.14 15.21 -3.06
C HIS A 75 -6.77 14.74 -2.56
N THR A 76 -6.13 15.57 -1.78
CA THR A 76 -4.94 15.15 -1.04
C THR A 76 -5.38 14.41 0.22
N THR A 77 -4.82 13.23 0.44
CA THR A 77 -4.93 12.45 1.67
C THR A 77 -3.64 12.53 2.43
N THR A 78 -3.71 12.76 3.73
CA THR A 78 -2.61 12.56 4.67
C THR A 78 -2.94 11.36 5.54
N TYR A 79 -1.95 10.53 5.83
CA TYR A 79 -2.13 9.32 6.61
C TYR A 79 -1.00 9.09 7.61
N ALA A 80 -1.33 8.42 8.70
CA ALA A 80 -0.38 7.82 9.63
C ALA A 80 -0.91 6.44 10.05
N ALA A 81 -0.08 5.42 9.98
CA ALA A 81 -0.50 4.05 10.19
C ALA A 81 0.58 3.17 10.83
N VAL A 82 0.14 2.10 11.45
CA VAL A 82 0.95 0.95 11.82
C VAL A 82 0.69 -0.15 10.80
N ASN A 83 1.74 -0.66 10.21
CA ASN A 83 1.71 -1.79 9.30
C ASN A 83 2.15 -3.04 10.07
N TRP A 84 1.22 -3.94 10.36
CA TRP A 84 1.46 -5.18 11.08
C TRP A 84 1.30 -6.38 10.15
N GLN A 85 2.40 -7.06 9.90
CA GLN A 85 2.52 -8.15 8.94
C GLN A 85 3.14 -9.39 9.60
N PRO A 86 2.36 -10.15 10.39
CA PRO A 86 2.86 -11.29 11.15
C PRO A 86 3.28 -12.48 10.27
N TYR A 87 2.76 -12.58 9.05
CA TYR A 87 3.10 -13.68 8.16
C TYR A 87 4.26 -13.27 7.25
N LEU A 88 5.41 -13.92 7.48
CA LEU A 88 6.66 -13.68 6.75
C LEU A 88 7.01 -14.93 5.93
N LEU A 89 7.19 -14.76 4.64
CA LEU A 89 7.61 -15.81 3.71
C LEU A 89 8.70 -15.26 2.78
N GLY A 90 9.94 -15.38 3.22
CA GLY A 90 11.06 -14.76 2.51
C GLY A 90 10.89 -13.25 2.42
N ASN A 91 10.92 -12.75 1.19
CA ASN A 91 10.74 -11.33 0.90
C ASN A 91 9.26 -10.87 0.88
N VAL A 92 8.32 -11.78 1.11
CA VAL A 92 6.89 -11.50 1.13
C VAL A 92 6.40 -11.41 2.56
N LYS A 93 5.62 -10.38 2.86
CA LYS A 93 4.98 -10.15 4.15
C LYS A 93 3.49 -9.96 3.93
N MET A 94 2.68 -10.46 4.84
CA MET A 94 1.23 -10.33 4.75
C MET A 94 0.64 -9.93 6.11
N GLY A 95 -0.34 -9.04 6.07
CA GLY A 95 -1.01 -8.54 7.26
C GLY A 95 -1.95 -7.40 6.95
N VAL A 96 -1.93 -6.36 7.78
CA VAL A 96 -2.85 -5.23 7.70
C VAL A 96 -2.13 -3.93 8.07
N ALA A 97 -2.42 -2.87 7.34
CA ALA A 97 -2.11 -1.50 7.76
C ALA A 97 -3.33 -0.91 8.49
N LEU A 98 -3.11 -0.41 9.68
CA LEU A 98 -4.12 0.19 10.56
C LEU A 98 -3.74 1.63 10.86
N GLY A 99 -4.59 2.60 10.58
CA GLY A 99 -4.22 3.97 10.79
C GLY A 99 -5.35 4.98 10.62
N MET A 100 -4.95 6.22 10.68
CA MET A 100 -5.82 7.38 10.48
C MET A 100 -5.48 8.03 9.15
N MET A 101 -6.50 8.50 8.44
CA MET A 101 -6.35 9.23 7.19
C MET A 101 -7.47 10.25 7.00
N ASP A 102 -7.23 11.23 6.14
CA ASP A 102 -8.18 12.27 5.75
C ASP A 102 -8.42 12.29 4.22
N GLY A 103 -8.98 13.38 3.71
CA GLY A 103 -9.12 13.63 2.28
C GLY A 103 -10.31 12.92 1.61
N TYR A 104 -11.23 12.33 2.38
CA TYR A 104 -12.44 11.66 1.86
C TYR A 104 -13.72 12.27 2.44
N PRO A 105 -14.18 13.42 1.91
CA PRO A 105 -15.34 14.13 2.46
C PRO A 105 -16.65 13.35 2.39
N SER A 106 -16.75 12.34 1.52
CA SER A 106 -17.88 11.42 1.46
C SER A 106 -17.98 10.46 2.65
N ILE A 107 -16.85 10.19 3.30
CA ILE A 107 -16.78 9.33 4.50
C ILE A 107 -16.97 10.18 5.74
N VAL A 108 -16.15 11.21 5.90
CA VAL A 108 -16.20 12.16 7.01
C VAL A 108 -15.99 13.58 6.48
N ARG A 109 -16.92 14.47 6.72
CA ARG A 109 -16.85 15.87 6.24
C ARG A 109 -15.65 16.60 6.86
N GLY A 110 -14.56 16.74 6.07
CA GLY A 110 -13.37 17.50 6.45
C GLY A 110 -12.60 16.93 7.65
N GLY A 111 -12.84 15.68 8.01
CA GLY A 111 -12.26 15.04 9.17
C GLY A 111 -11.31 13.90 8.83
N THR A 112 -10.72 13.38 9.89
CA THR A 112 -9.88 12.18 9.87
C THR A 112 -10.69 10.97 10.30
N PHE A 113 -10.46 9.81 9.70
CA PHE A 113 -11.14 8.57 10.04
C PHE A 113 -10.14 7.43 10.15
N PHE A 114 -10.54 6.39 10.88
CA PHE A 114 -9.76 5.16 10.98
C PHE A 114 -9.94 4.29 9.74
N ALA A 115 -8.83 3.74 9.23
CA ALA A 115 -8.82 2.84 8.10
C ALA A 115 -8.02 1.58 8.42
N ALA A 116 -8.47 0.46 7.87
CA ALA A 116 -7.79 -0.83 7.90
C ALA A 116 -7.63 -1.33 6.46
N LEU A 117 -6.40 -1.63 6.05
CA LEU A 117 -6.07 -2.08 4.72
C LEU A 117 -5.35 -3.42 4.78
N PRO A 118 -5.99 -4.53 4.37
CA PRO A 118 -5.29 -5.79 4.12
C PRO A 118 -4.15 -5.58 3.13
N LEU A 119 -2.97 -6.08 3.45
CA LEU A 119 -1.74 -5.72 2.76
C LEU A 119 -0.84 -6.92 2.55
N VAL A 120 -0.31 -7.05 1.35
CA VAL A 120 0.81 -7.92 1.00
C VAL A 120 1.96 -7.04 0.54
N THR A 121 3.13 -7.23 1.12
CA THR A 121 4.33 -6.48 0.81
C THR A 121 5.39 -7.41 0.26
N TYR A 122 6.02 -7.04 -0.83
CA TYR A 122 7.28 -7.62 -1.28
C TYR A 122 8.41 -6.63 -1.03
N GLU A 123 9.50 -7.09 -0.41
CA GLU A 123 10.68 -6.27 -0.14
C GLU A 123 11.95 -6.95 -0.64
N GLY A 124 12.54 -6.35 -1.65
CA GLY A 124 13.89 -6.68 -2.10
C GLY A 124 14.95 -5.90 -1.32
N LYS A 125 16.19 -5.94 -1.79
CA LYS A 125 17.31 -5.26 -1.12
C LYS A 125 17.16 -3.74 -1.01
N LYS A 126 16.61 -3.10 -2.05
CA LYS A 126 16.42 -1.63 -2.13
C LYS A 126 15.02 -1.21 -2.59
N LEU A 127 14.31 -2.10 -3.25
CA LEU A 127 13.00 -1.83 -3.81
C LEU A 127 11.96 -2.69 -3.13
N GLY A 128 10.79 -2.13 -2.89
CA GLY A 128 9.66 -2.86 -2.37
C GLY A 128 8.35 -2.38 -3.00
N VAL A 129 7.32 -3.19 -2.86
CA VAL A 129 5.98 -2.90 -3.30
C VAL A 129 4.97 -3.34 -2.25
N ASN A 130 4.03 -2.47 -1.94
CA ASN A 130 2.87 -2.76 -1.12
C ASN A 130 1.67 -2.98 -2.04
N LEU A 131 0.97 -4.09 -1.86
CA LEU A 131 -0.25 -4.45 -2.56
C LEU A 131 -1.39 -4.53 -1.54
N GLY A 132 -2.37 -3.67 -1.66
CA GLY A 132 -3.51 -3.63 -0.77
C GLY A 132 -4.83 -3.91 -1.50
N ILE A 133 -5.83 -4.32 -0.74
CA ILE A 133 -7.19 -4.45 -1.21
C ILE A 133 -8.12 -3.65 -0.32
N ILE A 134 -8.86 -2.74 -0.94
CA ILE A 134 -9.96 -2.00 -0.31
C ILE A 134 -11.22 -2.78 -0.62
N PRO A 135 -11.92 -3.33 0.37
CA PRO A 135 -13.19 -4.03 0.14
C PRO A 135 -14.28 -3.05 -0.27
N ASP A 136 -15.22 -3.53 -1.07
CA ASP A 136 -16.41 -2.75 -1.45
C ASP A 136 -17.37 -2.69 -0.26
N MET A 137 -17.68 -1.49 0.21
CA MET A 137 -18.55 -1.25 1.36
C MET A 137 -19.45 -0.02 1.10
N ALA A 138 -20.53 0.17 1.86
CA ALA A 138 -21.61 1.12 1.63
C ALA A 138 -21.23 2.52 1.10
N LYS A 139 -20.12 3.11 1.56
CA LYS A 139 -19.64 4.43 1.11
C LYS A 139 -18.25 4.38 0.45
N VAL A 140 -17.67 3.20 0.33
CA VAL A 140 -16.32 2.98 -0.19
C VAL A 140 -16.41 2.01 -1.35
N ASN A 141 -15.96 2.45 -2.53
CA ASN A 141 -15.83 1.55 -3.67
C ASN A 141 -14.53 0.76 -3.55
N GLY A 142 -14.66 -0.53 -3.73
CA GLY A 142 -13.54 -1.45 -3.65
C GLY A 142 -12.48 -1.18 -4.72
N ALA A 143 -11.23 -1.42 -4.37
CA ALA A 143 -10.10 -1.23 -5.26
C ALA A 143 -8.92 -2.12 -4.88
N PHE A 144 -8.09 -2.47 -5.85
CA PHE A 144 -6.71 -2.86 -5.63
C PHE A 144 -5.84 -1.61 -5.60
N VAL A 145 -4.89 -1.58 -4.67
CA VAL A 145 -3.93 -0.48 -4.56
C VAL A 145 -2.49 -1.02 -4.61
N VAL A 146 -1.62 -0.29 -5.27
CA VAL A 146 -0.20 -0.59 -5.41
C VAL A 146 0.57 0.64 -4.97
N GLN A 147 1.56 0.47 -4.08
CA GLN A 147 2.47 1.52 -3.67
C GLN A 147 3.90 1.02 -3.78
N PHE A 148 4.77 1.84 -4.36
CA PHE A 148 6.19 1.55 -4.45
C PHE A 148 6.96 2.17 -3.29
N LYS A 149 8.05 1.51 -2.90
CA LYS A 149 8.92 2.02 -1.84
C LYS A 149 10.39 1.70 -2.09
N PHE A 150 11.26 2.55 -1.56
CA PHE A 150 12.71 2.45 -1.67
C PHE A 150 13.32 2.44 -0.28
N ARG A 151 14.19 1.45 -0.01
CA ARG A 151 14.95 1.43 1.24
C ARG A 151 16.12 2.41 1.15
N VAL A 152 16.19 3.31 2.12
CA VAL A 152 17.22 4.35 2.22
C VAL A 152 18.18 4.07 3.39
N TYR A 153 17.76 3.25 4.36
CA TYR A 153 18.57 2.80 5.48
C TYR A 153 18.12 1.41 5.93
#